data_e235a8bbd6576ec8e331093c5d410829
#
_entry.id   e235a8bbd6576ec8e331093c5d410829
#
_cell.length_a   1.000
_cell.length_b   1.000
_cell.length_c   1.000
_cell.angle_alpha   90.00
_cell.angle_beta   90.00
_cell.angle_gamma   90.00
#
_symmetry.space_group_name_H-M   'P 1'
#
loop_
_entity.id
_entity.type
_entity.pdbx_description
1 polymer ?
#
loop_
_entity_poly.entity_id
_entity_poly.type
_entity_poly.pdbx_seq_one_letter_code
_entity_poly.pdbx_strand_id
1 'polypeptide(L)'
;ADVIIATGAPSETNGEWTRYRLYGARTFSLSASDEFLVTESAVGLVVIRSYYFDGYGAAADGILYGAVQAVSLFEAKFAPYPYQSLAIVQTDIHDGQEYDGLVFLSTDFYGQYGGGAKNNLTTIGVHEIAHQWWFGLVGSDQALEPWVDEAMSVYSERIFYEYNYPRYGDWWWQFRVDYFGASGYVDANIYNFGDQRSYVNAVYLNGAHFFEDLRIRMGDDDFFRFLKAYAAIHARGHATSNDLFATIRANTSADISDLIAAYFSQSH
;
A
#
# COMPACT_ATOMS: atom_id res chain seq x y z
N ALA A 1 -4.32 6.61 -33.18
CA ALA A 1 -4.90 7.03 -31.90
C ALA A 1 -3.93 7.96 -31.19
N ASP A 2 -4.44 8.89 -30.39
CA ASP A 2 -3.58 9.77 -29.59
C ASP A 2 -3.05 8.98 -28.40
N VAL A 3 -1.77 9.18 -28.06
CA VAL A 3 -1.13 8.52 -26.92
C VAL A 3 -1.75 9.04 -25.62
N ILE A 4 -2.22 8.13 -24.78
CA ILE A 4 -2.74 8.41 -23.43
C ILE A 4 -1.59 8.31 -22.44
N ILE A 5 -1.42 9.33 -21.62
CA ILE A 5 -0.43 9.36 -20.54
C ILE A 5 -1.11 9.02 -19.21
N ALA A 6 -0.71 7.93 -18.62
CA ALA A 6 -1.11 7.50 -17.29
C ALA A 6 -0.11 8.01 -16.24
N THR A 7 -0.55 8.89 -15.36
CA THR A 7 0.25 9.41 -14.24
C THR A 7 -0.68 9.92 -13.13
N GLY A 8 -0.21 9.92 -11.88
CA GLY A 8 -0.88 10.53 -10.74
C GLY A 8 -0.78 12.07 -10.71
N ALA A 9 -0.08 12.66 -11.65
CA ALA A 9 0.10 14.09 -11.71
C ALA A 9 -1.00 14.77 -12.54
N PRO A 10 -1.67 15.82 -12.03
CA PRO A 10 -2.55 16.66 -12.83
C PRO A 10 -1.83 17.26 -14.04
N SER A 11 -2.57 17.42 -15.14
CA SER A 11 -2.05 17.97 -16.38
C SER A 11 -2.53 19.40 -16.62
N GLU A 12 -1.65 20.23 -17.18
CA GLU A 12 -1.93 21.58 -17.69
C GLU A 12 -1.47 21.65 -19.15
N THR A 13 -2.39 21.95 -20.06
CA THR A 13 -2.07 22.12 -21.48
C THR A 13 -1.87 23.59 -21.82
N ASN A 14 -0.75 23.90 -22.47
CA ASN A 14 -0.43 25.24 -22.98
C ASN A 14 0.12 25.14 -24.42
N GLY A 15 -0.73 25.45 -25.38
CA GLY A 15 -0.43 25.27 -26.81
C GLY A 15 -0.20 23.80 -27.15
N GLU A 16 0.98 23.50 -27.73
CA GLU A 16 1.35 22.13 -28.11
C GLU A 16 1.95 21.29 -26.98
N TRP A 17 2.12 21.89 -25.79
CA TRP A 17 2.75 21.24 -24.65
C TRP A 17 1.73 20.86 -23.59
N THR A 18 1.85 19.65 -23.04
CA THR A 18 1.16 19.24 -21.82
C THR A 18 2.19 19.05 -20.71
N ARG A 19 1.97 19.73 -19.60
CA ARG A 19 2.82 19.64 -18.39
C ARG A 19 2.10 18.83 -17.34
N TYR A 20 2.82 17.89 -16.72
CA TYR A 20 2.35 17.11 -15.58
C TYR A 20 3.13 17.56 -14.34
N ARG A 21 2.44 17.80 -13.22
CA ARG A 21 3.08 18.28 -12.01
C ARG A 21 2.48 17.59 -10.78
N LEU A 22 3.34 16.91 -10.03
CA LEU A 22 2.99 16.27 -8.77
C LEU A 22 3.72 16.97 -7.62
N TYR A 23 2.97 17.58 -6.72
CA TYR A 23 3.55 18.36 -5.62
C TYR A 23 3.80 17.47 -4.40
N GLY A 24 4.97 17.65 -3.77
CA GLY A 24 5.36 16.97 -2.55
C GLY A 24 5.66 15.48 -2.74
N ALA A 25 5.86 15.04 -3.97
CA ALA A 25 6.24 13.69 -4.33
C ALA A 25 7.76 13.49 -4.20
N ARG A 26 8.17 12.27 -3.87
CA ARG A 26 9.55 11.79 -3.90
C ARG A 26 9.90 11.20 -5.24
N THR A 27 8.92 10.56 -5.87
CA THR A 27 9.05 9.91 -7.17
C THR A 27 8.11 10.57 -8.17
N PHE A 28 8.43 10.41 -9.46
CA PHE A 28 7.54 10.78 -10.54
C PHE A 28 7.55 9.67 -11.58
N SER A 29 6.40 9.04 -11.76
CA SER A 29 6.24 7.94 -12.71
C SER A 29 5.14 8.25 -13.71
N LEU A 30 5.29 7.69 -14.91
CA LEU A 30 4.28 7.70 -15.95
C LEU A 30 4.36 6.43 -16.81
N SER A 31 3.24 6.08 -17.42
CA SER A 31 3.17 5.15 -18.52
C SER A 31 2.44 5.79 -19.70
N ALA A 32 2.70 5.32 -20.90
CA ALA A 32 2.10 5.88 -22.12
C ALA A 32 1.75 4.80 -23.12
N SER A 33 0.53 4.82 -23.64
CA SER A 33 0.07 3.92 -24.70
C SER A 33 -1.07 4.55 -25.49
N ASP A 34 -1.14 4.26 -26.77
CA ASP A 34 -2.31 4.56 -27.62
C ASP A 34 -3.39 3.46 -27.55
N GLU A 35 -3.12 2.38 -26.81
CA GLU A 35 -4.06 1.29 -26.57
C GLU A 35 -4.74 1.37 -25.19
N PHE A 36 -4.37 2.32 -24.34
CA PHE A 36 -5.01 2.47 -23.04
C PHE A 36 -6.50 2.84 -23.18
N LEU A 37 -7.33 2.12 -22.44
CA LEU A 37 -8.67 2.51 -22.05
C LEU A 37 -8.62 3.03 -20.63
N VAL A 38 -9.57 3.90 -20.28
CA VAL A 38 -9.58 4.56 -18.95
C VAL A 38 -10.97 4.50 -18.36
N THR A 39 -11.06 4.07 -17.10
CA THR A 39 -12.26 4.27 -16.27
C THR A 39 -11.88 5.10 -15.06
N GLU A 40 -12.77 5.95 -14.56
CA GLU A 40 -12.47 6.86 -13.46
C GLU A 40 -13.58 6.94 -12.41
N SER A 41 -13.18 7.29 -11.20
CA SER A 41 -14.05 7.60 -10.07
C SER A 41 -13.38 8.65 -9.18
N ALA A 42 -14.01 9.01 -8.05
CA ALA A 42 -13.42 9.97 -7.13
C ALA A 42 -13.78 9.68 -5.67
N VAL A 43 -12.89 10.10 -4.76
CA VAL A 43 -13.14 10.22 -3.32
C VAL A 43 -12.90 11.66 -2.94
N GLY A 44 -13.97 12.39 -2.58
CA GLY A 44 -13.88 13.82 -2.35
C GLY A 44 -13.31 14.55 -3.57
N LEU A 45 -12.12 15.15 -3.43
CA LEU A 45 -11.42 15.84 -4.50
C LEU A 45 -10.35 14.97 -5.19
N VAL A 46 -10.12 13.75 -4.72
CA VAL A 46 -9.13 12.84 -5.29
C VAL A 46 -9.73 12.10 -6.48
N VAL A 47 -9.20 12.34 -7.66
CA VAL A 47 -9.60 11.60 -8.87
C VAL A 47 -8.81 10.32 -8.97
N ILE A 48 -9.48 9.19 -9.12
CA ILE A 48 -8.86 7.86 -9.26
C ILE A 48 -9.14 7.34 -10.67
N ARG A 49 -8.09 6.97 -11.40
CA ARG A 49 -8.18 6.44 -12.76
C ARG A 49 -7.56 5.06 -12.85
N SER A 50 -8.25 4.13 -13.51
CA SER A 50 -7.71 2.84 -13.90
C SER A 50 -7.44 2.87 -15.40
N TYR A 51 -6.17 2.66 -15.78
CA TYR A 51 -5.68 2.56 -17.15
C TYR A 51 -5.46 1.10 -17.47
N TYR A 52 -6.11 0.61 -18.51
CA TYR A 52 -6.14 -0.82 -18.83
C TYR A 52 -6.20 -1.07 -20.34
N PHE A 53 -5.94 -2.30 -20.78
CA PHE A 53 -6.02 -2.71 -22.16
C PHE A 53 -7.36 -3.36 -22.48
N ASP A 54 -7.70 -3.42 -23.77
CA ASP A 54 -8.95 -4.03 -24.25
C ASP A 54 -9.10 -5.48 -23.75
N GLY A 55 -10.33 -5.86 -23.41
CA GLY A 55 -10.66 -7.16 -22.82
C GLY A 55 -10.60 -7.20 -21.28
N TYR A 56 -10.04 -6.20 -20.60
CA TYR A 56 -9.88 -6.18 -19.13
C TYR A 56 -10.80 -5.21 -18.39
N GLY A 57 -11.83 -4.67 -19.04
CA GLY A 57 -12.72 -3.67 -18.45
C GLY A 57 -13.35 -4.06 -17.12
N ALA A 58 -13.83 -5.32 -16.99
CA ALA A 58 -14.41 -5.79 -15.73
C ALA A 58 -13.40 -5.83 -14.57
N ALA A 59 -12.14 -6.15 -14.84
CA ALA A 59 -11.05 -6.11 -13.85
C ALA A 59 -10.68 -4.66 -13.49
N ALA A 60 -10.63 -3.77 -14.49
CA ALA A 60 -10.37 -2.35 -14.32
C ALA A 60 -11.44 -1.67 -13.43
N ASP A 61 -12.72 -1.97 -13.66
CA ASP A 61 -13.81 -1.49 -12.80
C ASP A 61 -13.74 -2.10 -11.40
N GLY A 62 -13.34 -3.37 -11.30
CA GLY A 62 -13.17 -4.06 -10.02
C GLY A 62 -12.10 -3.43 -9.14
N ILE A 63 -10.91 -3.17 -9.70
CA ILE A 63 -9.83 -2.52 -8.94
C ILE A 63 -10.14 -1.04 -8.69
N LEU A 64 -10.79 -0.34 -9.60
CA LEU A 64 -11.22 1.03 -9.38
C LEU A 64 -12.19 1.12 -8.19
N TYR A 65 -13.15 0.19 -8.10
CA TYR A 65 -14.06 0.12 -6.96
C TYR A 65 -13.31 -0.17 -5.65
N GLY A 66 -12.37 -1.12 -5.66
CA GLY A 66 -11.50 -1.41 -4.52
C GLY A 66 -10.67 -0.20 -4.09
N ALA A 67 -10.14 0.54 -5.05
CA ALA A 67 -9.35 1.74 -4.80
C ALA A 67 -10.16 2.87 -4.14
N VAL A 68 -11.39 3.10 -4.58
CA VAL A 68 -12.31 4.06 -3.94
C VAL A 68 -12.56 3.70 -2.48
N GLN A 69 -12.78 2.42 -2.20
CA GLN A 69 -12.96 1.93 -0.83
C GLN A 69 -11.68 2.08 0.00
N ALA A 70 -10.51 1.72 -0.56
CA ALA A 70 -9.22 1.79 0.12
C ALA A 70 -8.85 3.25 0.45
N VAL A 71 -8.91 4.15 -0.53
CA VAL A 71 -8.61 5.58 -0.32
C VAL A 71 -9.54 6.17 0.73
N SER A 72 -10.85 5.95 0.64
CA SER A 72 -11.81 6.46 1.62
C SER A 72 -11.54 5.94 3.04
N LEU A 73 -11.21 4.65 3.18
CA LEU A 73 -10.90 4.04 4.47
C LEU A 73 -9.59 4.57 5.06
N PHE A 74 -8.54 4.63 4.25
CA PHE A 74 -7.20 5.02 4.69
C PHE A 74 -7.14 6.52 5.02
N GLU A 75 -7.90 7.38 4.31
CA GLU A 75 -8.09 8.77 4.73
C GLU A 75 -8.69 8.87 6.14
N ALA A 76 -9.68 8.06 6.44
CA ALA A 76 -10.33 8.06 7.75
C ALA A 76 -9.45 7.47 8.87
N LYS A 77 -8.61 6.49 8.54
CA LYS A 77 -7.82 5.72 9.50
C LYS A 77 -6.40 6.24 9.71
N PHE A 78 -5.79 6.85 8.68
CA PHE A 78 -4.39 7.27 8.69
C PHE A 78 -4.25 8.79 8.58
N ALA A 79 -4.42 9.35 7.39
CA ALA A 79 -4.32 10.77 7.08
C ALA A 79 -5.01 11.08 5.75
N PRO A 80 -5.31 12.36 5.42
CA PRO A 80 -5.76 12.71 4.08
C PRO A 80 -4.84 12.18 2.99
N TYR A 81 -5.40 11.77 1.86
CA TYR A 81 -4.62 11.31 0.71
C TYR A 81 -3.62 12.39 0.26
N PRO A 82 -2.32 12.04 0.07
CA PRO A 82 -1.29 13.08 -0.05
C PRO A 82 -1.24 13.81 -1.40
N TYR A 83 -1.94 13.30 -2.43
CA TYR A 83 -1.89 13.81 -3.79
C TYR A 83 -3.28 14.23 -4.30
N GLN A 84 -3.35 14.74 -5.53
CA GLN A 84 -4.61 15.20 -6.13
C GLN A 84 -5.32 14.09 -6.94
N SER A 85 -4.57 13.11 -7.40
CA SER A 85 -5.11 11.97 -8.15
C SER A 85 -4.29 10.71 -7.94
N LEU A 86 -4.90 9.56 -8.23
CA LEU A 86 -4.27 8.24 -8.22
C LEU A 86 -4.46 7.60 -9.59
N ALA A 87 -3.38 7.16 -10.21
CA ALA A 87 -3.39 6.33 -11.41
C ALA A 87 -3.12 4.87 -11.04
N ILE A 88 -3.99 3.96 -11.49
CA ILE A 88 -3.81 2.51 -11.40
C ILE A 88 -3.58 2.02 -12.81
N VAL A 89 -2.44 1.43 -13.08
CA VAL A 89 -2.00 1.12 -14.44
C VAL A 89 -1.75 -0.37 -14.61
N GLN A 90 -2.51 -0.99 -15.51
CA GLN A 90 -2.22 -2.35 -15.96
C GLN A 90 -0.90 -2.38 -16.74
N THR A 91 -0.03 -3.36 -16.43
CA THR A 91 1.29 -3.48 -17.07
C THR A 91 1.80 -4.91 -17.06
N ASP A 92 2.84 -5.19 -17.85
CA ASP A 92 3.44 -6.54 -17.95
C ASP A 92 4.52 -6.82 -16.89
N ILE A 93 4.68 -5.97 -15.86
CA ILE A 93 5.53 -6.32 -14.73
C ILE A 93 4.91 -7.48 -13.94
N HIS A 94 5.75 -8.21 -13.22
CA HIS A 94 5.27 -9.18 -12.26
C HIS A 94 4.93 -8.48 -10.95
N ASP A 95 3.79 -8.88 -10.31
CA ASP A 95 3.30 -8.34 -9.03
C ASP A 95 2.77 -6.90 -9.15
N GLY A 96 2.91 -6.08 -8.09
CA GLY A 96 2.59 -4.67 -8.03
C GLY A 96 3.84 -3.81 -7.90
N GLN A 97 3.69 -2.50 -8.08
CA GLN A 97 4.75 -1.53 -7.83
C GLN A 97 4.17 -0.16 -7.50
N GLU A 98 4.63 0.40 -6.39
CA GLU A 98 4.24 1.69 -5.87
C GLU A 98 5.07 2.85 -6.44
N TYR A 99 4.41 3.97 -6.66
CA TYR A 99 5.01 5.29 -6.88
C TYR A 99 4.06 6.37 -6.34
N ASP A 100 4.58 7.56 -6.11
CA ASP A 100 3.75 8.69 -5.67
C ASP A 100 2.63 8.99 -6.69
N GLY A 101 1.39 8.81 -6.27
CA GLY A 101 0.20 9.05 -7.09
C GLY A 101 -0.04 8.04 -8.21
N LEU A 102 0.79 7.00 -8.34
CA LEU A 102 0.64 5.97 -9.37
C LEU A 102 1.02 4.59 -8.82
N VAL A 103 0.25 3.58 -9.19
CA VAL A 103 0.57 2.17 -8.92
C VAL A 103 0.49 1.37 -10.22
N PHE A 104 1.45 0.46 -10.40
CA PHE A 104 1.41 -0.54 -11.46
C PHE A 104 0.87 -1.86 -10.91
N LEU A 105 0.06 -2.56 -11.72
CA LEU A 105 -0.45 -3.89 -11.38
C LEU A 105 -0.29 -4.82 -12.58
N SER A 106 0.17 -6.05 -12.29
CA SER A 106 0.42 -7.08 -13.29
C SER A 106 -0.81 -7.41 -14.12
N THR A 107 -0.65 -7.51 -15.43
CA THR A 107 -1.67 -8.03 -16.37
C THR A 107 -2.17 -9.41 -15.97
N ASP A 108 -1.33 -10.25 -15.33
CA ASP A 108 -1.75 -11.56 -14.81
C ASP A 108 -2.88 -11.44 -13.78
N PHE A 109 -2.86 -10.41 -12.93
CA PHE A 109 -3.93 -10.19 -11.94
C PHE A 109 -5.25 -9.79 -12.62
N TYR A 110 -5.19 -8.97 -13.68
CA TYR A 110 -6.36 -8.63 -14.50
C TYR A 110 -6.93 -9.87 -15.20
N GLY A 111 -6.06 -10.73 -15.76
CA GLY A 111 -6.46 -11.96 -16.44
C GLY A 111 -7.08 -13.01 -15.50
N GLN A 112 -6.70 -13.00 -14.23
CA GLN A 112 -7.23 -13.91 -13.21
C GLN A 112 -8.46 -13.34 -12.47
N TYR A 113 -8.88 -12.12 -12.78
CA TYR A 113 -10.00 -11.49 -12.10
C TYR A 113 -11.33 -12.17 -12.40
N GLY A 114 -11.87 -12.88 -11.42
CA GLY A 114 -13.17 -13.58 -11.48
C GLY A 114 -14.34 -12.83 -10.82
N GLY A 115 -14.14 -11.56 -10.49
CA GLY A 115 -15.13 -10.77 -9.77
C GLY A 115 -14.95 -10.77 -8.24
N GLY A 116 -15.54 -9.77 -7.58
CA GLY A 116 -15.49 -9.59 -6.13
C GLY A 116 -14.09 -9.22 -5.61
N ALA A 117 -13.88 -9.36 -4.29
CA ALA A 117 -12.64 -8.91 -3.64
C ALA A 117 -11.67 -10.05 -3.25
N LYS A 118 -12.04 -11.32 -3.44
CA LYS A 118 -11.18 -12.49 -3.14
C LYS A 118 -10.24 -12.82 -4.29
N ASN A 119 -9.30 -11.96 -4.60
CA ASN A 119 -8.34 -12.15 -5.70
C ASN A 119 -7.10 -11.29 -5.51
N ASN A 120 -6.01 -11.61 -6.22
CA ASN A 120 -4.75 -10.88 -6.16
C ASN A 120 -4.88 -9.44 -6.65
N LEU A 121 -5.70 -9.16 -7.68
CA LEU A 121 -5.88 -7.81 -8.20
C LEU A 121 -6.36 -6.84 -7.11
N THR A 122 -7.33 -7.26 -6.30
CA THR A 122 -7.83 -6.46 -5.18
C THR A 122 -6.81 -6.41 -4.04
N THR A 123 -6.24 -7.55 -3.65
CA THR A 123 -5.34 -7.62 -2.49
C THR A 123 -4.07 -6.82 -2.72
N ILE A 124 -3.37 -7.09 -3.83
CA ILE A 124 -2.14 -6.38 -4.18
C ILE A 124 -2.43 -4.93 -4.57
N GLY A 125 -3.53 -4.67 -5.29
CA GLY A 125 -3.92 -3.30 -5.59
C GLY A 125 -4.15 -2.44 -4.34
N VAL A 126 -4.76 -2.99 -3.29
CA VAL A 126 -4.91 -2.31 -1.99
C VAL A 126 -3.57 -2.12 -1.29
N HIS A 127 -2.65 -3.10 -1.38
CA HIS A 127 -1.28 -2.99 -0.89
C HIS A 127 -0.56 -1.80 -1.53
N GLU A 128 -0.52 -1.73 -2.85
CA GLU A 128 0.13 -0.64 -3.58
C GLU A 128 -0.50 0.73 -3.28
N ILE A 129 -1.82 0.76 -3.07
CA ILE A 129 -2.51 1.99 -2.65
C ILE A 129 -2.12 2.40 -1.22
N ALA A 130 -1.88 1.46 -0.31
CA ALA A 130 -1.46 1.78 1.05
C ALA A 130 -0.07 2.47 1.08
N HIS A 131 0.81 2.16 0.14
CA HIS A 131 2.08 2.84 -0.05
C HIS A 131 1.95 4.35 -0.34
N GLN A 132 0.78 4.86 -0.71
CA GLN A 132 0.58 6.30 -0.80
C GLN A 132 0.74 7.00 0.57
N TRP A 133 0.52 6.27 1.67
CA TRP A 133 0.79 6.71 3.04
C TRP A 133 2.15 6.22 3.55
N TRP A 134 2.47 4.91 3.39
CA TRP A 134 3.62 4.25 4.00
C TRP A 134 4.89 4.21 3.12
N PHE A 135 4.90 5.02 2.08
CA PHE A 135 6.02 5.33 1.18
C PHE A 135 5.88 6.78 0.72
N GLY A 136 4.75 7.16 0.13
CA GLY A 136 4.53 8.48 -0.44
C GLY A 136 4.49 9.58 0.63
N LEU A 137 3.62 9.46 1.64
CA LEU A 137 3.49 10.46 2.71
C LEU A 137 4.63 10.35 3.72
N VAL A 138 4.89 9.15 4.23
CA VAL A 138 5.97 8.84 5.16
C VAL A 138 6.95 7.91 4.47
N GLY A 139 8.14 8.43 4.13
CA GLY A 139 9.19 7.63 3.50
C GLY A 139 10.05 6.88 4.52
N SER A 140 10.69 5.82 4.07
CA SER A 140 11.64 5.02 4.83
C SER A 140 12.83 4.62 3.96
N ASP A 141 13.83 3.97 4.54
CA ASP A 141 14.88 3.29 3.78
C ASP A 141 14.38 1.88 3.39
N GLN A 142 13.86 1.75 2.18
CA GLN A 142 13.29 0.49 1.66
C GLN A 142 14.33 -0.65 1.54
N ALA A 143 15.62 -0.35 1.61
CA ALA A 143 16.66 -1.37 1.55
C ALA A 143 17.13 -1.83 2.94
N LEU A 144 17.27 -0.91 3.86
CA LEU A 144 17.80 -1.19 5.21
C LEU A 144 16.71 -1.45 6.24
N GLU A 145 15.54 -0.83 6.10
CA GLU A 145 14.40 -0.95 7.00
C GLU A 145 13.09 -1.18 6.23
N PRO A 146 13.01 -2.18 5.32
CA PRO A 146 11.87 -2.36 4.40
C PRO A 146 10.55 -2.60 5.15
N TRP A 147 10.57 -3.15 6.35
CA TRP A 147 9.38 -3.46 7.13
C TRP A 147 8.57 -2.23 7.56
N VAL A 148 9.22 -1.07 7.68
CA VAL A 148 8.57 0.20 8.05
C VAL A 148 7.56 0.65 6.97
N ASP A 149 7.76 0.16 5.77
CA ASP A 149 6.95 0.40 4.59
C ASP A 149 6.05 -0.82 4.29
N GLU A 150 6.65 -1.95 4.00
CA GLU A 150 6.01 -3.15 3.49
C GLU A 150 5.06 -3.82 4.50
N ALA A 151 5.50 -3.97 5.75
CA ALA A 151 4.66 -4.60 6.76
C ALA A 151 3.41 -3.76 7.08
N MET A 152 3.55 -2.42 7.07
CA MET A 152 2.41 -1.51 7.25
C MET A 152 1.46 -1.58 6.06
N SER A 153 1.97 -1.71 4.84
CA SER A 153 1.15 -1.87 3.63
C SER A 153 0.40 -3.20 3.61
N VAL A 154 1.06 -4.31 3.95
CA VAL A 154 0.37 -5.61 4.12
C VAL A 154 -0.69 -5.54 5.21
N TYR A 155 -0.39 -4.93 6.35
CA TYR A 155 -1.39 -4.82 7.41
C TYR A 155 -2.55 -3.89 7.04
N SER A 156 -2.33 -2.92 6.16
CA SER A 156 -3.39 -2.10 5.59
C SER A 156 -4.36 -2.90 4.71
N GLU A 157 -3.88 -3.96 4.01
CA GLU A 157 -4.76 -4.94 3.35
C GLU A 157 -5.71 -5.60 4.37
N ARG A 158 -5.17 -6.02 5.55
CA ARG A 158 -5.96 -6.61 6.63
C ARG A 158 -7.06 -5.67 7.11
N ILE A 159 -6.69 -4.40 7.35
CA ILE A 159 -7.65 -3.36 7.75
C ILE A 159 -8.72 -3.17 6.65
N PHE A 160 -8.33 -3.13 5.38
CA PHE A 160 -9.25 -3.01 4.25
C PHE A 160 -10.29 -4.14 4.23
N TYR A 161 -9.86 -5.39 4.37
CA TYR A 161 -10.77 -6.53 4.37
C TYR A 161 -11.69 -6.53 5.60
N GLU A 162 -11.16 -6.17 6.77
CA GLU A 162 -11.96 -6.09 8.00
C GLU A 162 -13.12 -5.11 7.87
N TYR A 163 -12.88 -3.91 7.34
CA TYR A 163 -13.89 -2.86 7.28
C TYR A 163 -14.83 -2.98 6.07
N ASN A 164 -14.33 -3.38 4.91
CA ASN A 164 -15.14 -3.45 3.69
C ASN A 164 -15.72 -4.83 3.43
N TYR A 165 -15.03 -5.88 3.88
CA TYR A 165 -15.40 -7.28 3.62
C TYR A 165 -15.19 -8.16 4.85
N PRO A 166 -15.90 -7.92 5.99
CA PRO A 166 -15.63 -8.59 7.26
C PRO A 166 -15.72 -10.11 7.20
N ARG A 167 -16.48 -10.65 6.24
CA ARG A 167 -16.58 -12.11 6.00
C ARG A 167 -15.32 -12.72 5.36
N TYR A 168 -14.37 -11.90 4.91
CA TYR A 168 -13.17 -12.33 4.22
C TYR A 168 -11.91 -12.20 5.08
N GLY A 169 -12.01 -11.82 6.35
CA GLY A 169 -10.88 -11.71 7.26
C GLY A 169 -10.08 -13.00 7.38
N ASP A 170 -10.77 -14.12 7.68
CA ASP A 170 -10.12 -15.44 7.78
C ASP A 170 -9.52 -15.88 6.44
N TRP A 171 -10.22 -15.62 5.32
CA TRP A 171 -9.69 -15.91 4.00
C TRP A 171 -8.41 -15.12 3.72
N TRP A 172 -8.36 -13.82 4.08
CA TRP A 172 -7.19 -12.99 3.87
C TRP A 172 -5.99 -13.55 4.64
N TRP A 173 -6.14 -13.87 5.93
CA TRP A 173 -5.08 -14.50 6.72
C TRP A 173 -4.60 -15.80 6.09
N GLN A 174 -5.48 -16.73 5.80
CA GLN A 174 -5.15 -18.04 5.23
C GLN A 174 -4.49 -17.95 3.87
N PHE A 175 -5.02 -17.10 2.98
CA PHE A 175 -4.55 -17.00 1.60
C PHE A 175 -3.30 -16.12 1.46
N ARG A 176 -3.28 -14.97 2.15
CA ARG A 176 -2.24 -13.95 1.97
C ARG A 176 -1.02 -14.18 2.86
N VAL A 177 -1.20 -14.69 4.09
CA VAL A 177 -0.17 -14.77 5.10
C VAL A 177 0.19 -16.22 5.45
N ASP A 178 -0.75 -16.98 6.01
CA ASP A 178 -0.46 -18.27 6.63
C ASP A 178 -0.05 -19.35 5.62
N TYR A 179 -0.62 -19.33 4.41
CA TYR A 179 -0.28 -20.27 3.34
C TYR A 179 1.21 -20.31 3.01
N PHE A 180 1.90 -19.20 3.12
CA PHE A 180 3.31 -19.07 2.77
C PHE A 180 4.27 -19.31 3.93
N GLY A 181 3.77 -19.48 5.16
CA GLY A 181 4.58 -19.78 6.33
C GLY A 181 5.42 -18.59 6.79
N ALA A 182 4.74 -17.51 7.20
CA ALA A 182 5.36 -16.32 7.77
C ALA A 182 6.39 -16.69 8.85
N SER A 183 7.62 -16.20 8.72
CA SER A 183 8.72 -16.53 9.65
C SER A 183 9.95 -15.67 9.38
N GLY A 184 10.81 -15.53 10.36
CA GLY A 184 12.05 -14.73 10.29
C GLY A 184 11.91 -13.40 11.02
N TYR A 185 13.02 -12.67 11.18
CA TYR A 185 13.00 -11.37 11.82
C TYR A 185 12.47 -10.29 10.87
N VAL A 186 11.54 -9.50 11.38
CA VAL A 186 10.86 -8.45 10.62
C VAL A 186 11.82 -7.31 10.23
N ASP A 187 12.76 -6.97 11.10
CA ASP A 187 13.77 -5.91 10.91
C ASP A 187 14.98 -6.33 10.05
N ALA A 188 14.90 -7.46 9.36
CA ALA A 188 15.95 -7.86 8.44
C ALA A 188 15.95 -6.98 7.19
N ASN A 189 17.13 -6.53 6.75
CA ASN A 189 17.28 -5.76 5.52
C ASN A 189 17.29 -6.67 4.27
N ILE A 190 17.11 -6.06 3.09
CA ILE A 190 17.00 -6.84 1.83
C ILE A 190 18.25 -7.70 1.54
N TYR A 191 19.43 -7.33 2.05
CA TYR A 191 20.69 -8.02 1.82
C TYR A 191 20.90 -9.26 2.71
N ASN A 192 20.02 -9.47 3.70
CA ASN A 192 20.07 -10.62 4.60
C ASN A 192 19.48 -11.90 3.98
N PHE A 193 18.81 -11.79 2.83
CA PHE A 193 18.07 -12.89 2.22
C PHE A 193 18.77 -13.45 0.99
N GLY A 194 18.75 -14.78 0.84
CA GLY A 194 19.24 -15.46 -0.35
C GLY A 194 18.18 -15.61 -1.46
N ASP A 195 16.92 -15.39 -1.14
CA ASP A 195 15.78 -15.52 -2.06
C ASP A 195 14.63 -14.60 -1.66
N GLN A 196 13.79 -14.25 -2.64
CA GLN A 196 12.67 -13.34 -2.45
C GLN A 196 11.61 -13.92 -1.50
N ARG A 197 11.38 -15.24 -1.50
CA ARG A 197 10.33 -15.84 -0.65
C ARG A 197 10.65 -15.67 0.82
N SER A 198 11.90 -15.94 1.22
CA SER A 198 12.34 -15.72 2.60
C SER A 198 12.22 -14.27 3.03
N TYR A 199 12.54 -13.32 2.13
CA TYR A 199 12.35 -11.89 2.35
C TYR A 199 10.87 -11.55 2.60
N VAL A 200 9.98 -11.96 1.71
CA VAL A 200 8.54 -11.71 1.84
C VAL A 200 7.99 -12.35 3.12
N ASN A 201 8.38 -13.60 3.44
CA ASN A 201 7.89 -14.29 4.63
C ASN A 201 8.27 -13.54 5.92
N ALA A 202 9.47 -12.97 6.00
CA ALA A 202 9.94 -12.27 7.18
C ALA A 202 9.38 -10.83 7.27
N VAL A 203 9.62 -10.04 6.24
CA VAL A 203 9.36 -8.59 6.27
C VAL A 203 7.87 -8.29 6.11
N TYR A 204 7.22 -8.89 5.12
CA TYR A 204 5.81 -8.63 4.80
C TYR A 204 4.86 -9.40 5.72
N LEU A 205 4.99 -10.74 5.70
CA LEU A 205 3.99 -11.61 6.28
C LEU A 205 4.14 -11.73 7.80
N ASN A 206 5.37 -11.92 8.30
CA ASN A 206 5.61 -11.89 9.73
C ASN A 206 5.47 -10.48 10.30
N GLY A 207 5.74 -9.45 9.51
CA GLY A 207 5.42 -8.06 9.82
C GLY A 207 3.92 -7.82 10.01
N ALA A 208 3.06 -8.45 9.20
CA ALA A 208 1.62 -8.39 9.40
C ALA A 208 1.17 -9.04 10.72
N HIS A 209 1.76 -10.16 11.11
CA HIS A 209 1.52 -10.76 12.43
C HIS A 209 1.96 -9.84 13.57
N PHE A 210 3.12 -9.21 13.46
CA PHE A 210 3.56 -8.21 14.44
C PHE A 210 2.52 -7.09 14.62
N PHE A 211 2.00 -6.51 13.52
CA PHE A 211 1.01 -5.44 13.63
C PHE A 211 -0.34 -5.92 14.17
N GLU A 212 -0.75 -7.16 13.91
CA GLU A 212 -1.96 -7.73 14.52
C GLU A 212 -1.76 -7.92 16.04
N ASP A 213 -0.65 -8.52 16.47
CA ASP A 213 -0.35 -8.71 17.88
C ASP A 213 -0.17 -7.37 18.62
N LEU A 214 0.46 -6.40 17.96
CA LEU A 214 0.58 -5.04 18.47
C LEU A 214 -0.80 -4.40 18.67
N ARG A 215 -1.68 -4.50 17.67
CA ARG A 215 -3.05 -3.97 17.75
C ARG A 215 -3.85 -4.63 18.86
N ILE A 216 -3.76 -5.95 19.00
CA ILE A 216 -4.40 -6.68 20.11
C ILE A 216 -3.88 -6.18 21.46
N ARG A 217 -2.57 -5.96 21.59
CA ARG A 217 -1.92 -5.50 22.81
C ARG A 217 -2.31 -4.05 23.16
N MET A 218 -2.35 -3.16 22.19
CA MET A 218 -2.70 -1.75 22.39
C MET A 218 -4.20 -1.51 22.53
N GLY A 219 -5.03 -2.32 21.84
CA GLY A 219 -6.43 -2.05 21.57
C GLY A 219 -6.62 -1.10 20.38
N ASP A 220 -7.77 -1.17 19.74
CA ASP A 220 -8.08 -0.45 18.49
C ASP A 220 -7.89 1.06 18.60
N ASP A 221 -8.38 1.68 19.67
CA ASP A 221 -8.33 3.15 19.82
C ASP A 221 -6.90 3.66 19.84
N ASP A 222 -6.02 3.03 20.63
CA ASP A 222 -4.61 3.39 20.73
C ASP A 222 -3.86 3.06 19.43
N PHE A 223 -4.16 1.94 18.82
CA PHE A 223 -3.53 1.53 17.56
C PHE A 223 -3.83 2.50 16.41
N PHE A 224 -5.09 2.85 16.18
CA PHE A 224 -5.45 3.81 15.13
C PHE A 224 -5.02 5.24 15.47
N ARG A 225 -4.94 5.61 16.75
CA ARG A 225 -4.33 6.87 17.17
C ARG A 225 -2.83 6.90 16.86
N PHE A 226 -2.12 5.78 17.09
CA PHE A 226 -0.71 5.63 16.73
C PHE A 226 -0.51 5.82 15.21
N LEU A 227 -1.28 5.13 14.35
CA LEU A 227 -1.15 5.25 12.89
C LEU A 227 -1.36 6.70 12.42
N LYS A 228 -2.37 7.39 12.96
CA LYS A 228 -2.61 8.81 12.66
C LYS A 228 -1.47 9.72 13.13
N ALA A 229 -0.96 9.48 14.33
CA ALA A 229 0.15 10.24 14.88
C ALA A 229 1.42 10.04 14.05
N TYR A 230 1.73 8.80 13.67
CA TYR A 230 2.88 8.46 12.85
C TYR A 230 2.81 9.15 11.47
N ALA A 231 1.68 9.04 10.77
CA ALA A 231 1.44 9.72 9.51
C ALA A 231 1.59 11.24 9.63
N ALA A 232 1.07 11.86 10.70
CA ALA A 232 1.11 13.30 10.89
C ALA A 232 2.51 13.82 11.25
N ILE A 233 3.24 13.12 12.14
CA ILE A 233 4.56 13.55 12.61
C ILE A 233 5.60 13.45 11.49
N HIS A 234 5.55 12.39 10.69
CA HIS A 234 6.55 12.10 9.67
C HIS A 234 6.11 12.46 8.25
N ALA A 235 4.97 13.17 8.10
CA ALA A 235 4.45 13.57 6.81
C ALA A 235 5.51 14.28 5.95
N ARG A 236 5.73 13.78 4.73
CA ARG A 236 6.73 14.25 3.74
C ARG A 236 8.18 14.19 4.21
N GLY A 237 8.43 13.49 5.32
CA GLY A 237 9.75 13.19 5.89
C GLY A 237 10.16 11.74 5.65
N HIS A 238 11.33 11.37 6.18
CA HIS A 238 11.78 9.99 6.33
C HIS A 238 11.64 9.58 7.78
N ALA A 239 11.17 8.36 8.01
CA ALA A 239 11.08 7.76 9.34
C ALA A 239 11.87 6.45 9.36
N THR A 240 12.44 6.15 10.52
CA THR A 240 13.17 4.92 10.83
C THR A 240 12.35 3.99 11.70
N SER A 241 12.82 2.77 11.90
CA SER A 241 12.26 1.84 12.89
C SER A 241 12.17 2.48 14.29
N ASN A 242 13.21 3.24 14.69
CA ASN A 242 13.21 3.92 15.98
C ASN A 242 12.12 5.00 16.08
N ASP A 243 11.86 5.74 15.02
CA ASP A 243 10.79 6.73 14.97
C ASP A 243 9.40 6.07 15.09
N LEU A 244 9.23 4.93 14.44
CA LEU A 244 8.00 4.16 14.50
C LEU A 244 7.77 3.63 15.93
N PHE A 245 8.77 2.99 16.56
CA PHE A 245 8.65 2.51 17.93
C PHE A 245 8.49 3.65 18.95
N ALA A 246 9.16 4.78 18.75
CA ALA A 246 8.94 5.97 19.59
C ALA A 246 7.49 6.44 19.50
N THR A 247 6.91 6.43 18.30
CA THR A 247 5.50 6.82 18.09
C THR A 247 4.54 5.78 18.71
N ILE A 248 4.81 4.48 18.60
CA ILE A 248 4.03 3.44 19.28
C ILE A 248 4.02 3.70 20.78
N ARG A 249 5.20 3.83 21.42
CA ARG A 249 5.32 4.07 22.88
C ARG A 249 4.64 5.34 23.34
N ALA A 250 4.60 6.37 22.51
CA ALA A 250 3.89 7.62 22.83
C ALA A 250 2.36 7.48 22.79
N ASN A 251 1.83 6.42 22.19
CA ASN A 251 0.40 6.21 21.99
C ASN A 251 -0.19 5.05 22.82
N THR A 252 0.62 4.32 23.57
CA THR A 252 0.14 3.25 24.46
C THR A 252 0.93 3.21 25.75
N SER A 253 0.30 2.75 26.83
CA SER A 253 0.96 2.36 28.08
C SER A 253 1.23 0.85 28.18
N ALA A 254 0.84 0.07 27.18
CA ALA A 254 1.04 -1.36 27.17
C ALA A 254 2.52 -1.71 27.02
N ASP A 255 2.98 -2.72 27.77
CA ASP A 255 4.30 -3.29 27.53
C ASP A 255 4.28 -4.15 26.26
N ILE A 256 5.18 -3.83 25.34
CA ILE A 256 5.38 -4.50 24.05
C ILE A 256 6.76 -5.17 23.93
N SER A 257 7.51 -5.28 25.03
CA SER A 257 8.88 -5.78 25.04
C SER A 257 8.97 -7.22 24.57
N ASP A 258 8.01 -8.05 24.93
CA ASP A 258 7.90 -9.45 24.49
C ASP A 258 7.58 -9.57 22.98
N LEU A 259 6.77 -8.66 22.43
CA LEU A 259 6.51 -8.61 20.99
C LEU A 259 7.78 -8.22 20.23
N ILE A 260 8.51 -7.20 20.71
CA ILE A 260 9.78 -6.83 20.11
C ILE A 260 10.75 -8.03 20.11
N ALA A 261 10.88 -8.71 21.24
CA ALA A 261 11.76 -9.88 21.35
C ALA A 261 11.32 -11.07 20.46
N ALA A 262 10.02 -11.20 20.16
CA ALA A 262 9.49 -12.26 19.33
C ALA A 262 9.69 -12.01 17.82
N TYR A 263 9.55 -10.77 17.38
CA TYR A 263 9.51 -10.41 15.96
C TYR A 263 10.79 -9.76 15.43
N PHE A 264 11.62 -9.14 16.28
CA PHE A 264 12.76 -8.34 15.86
C PHE A 264 14.08 -8.92 16.37
N SER A 265 15.14 -8.75 15.56
CA SER A 265 16.49 -9.15 15.95
C SER A 265 17.16 -8.14 16.88
N GLN A 266 16.69 -6.90 16.88
CA GLN A 266 17.21 -5.80 17.68
C GLN A 266 16.21 -5.36 18.74
N SER A 267 16.73 -4.87 19.86
CA SER A 267 15.91 -4.19 20.88
C SER A 267 15.68 -2.74 20.45
N HIS A 268 14.56 -2.46 19.93
CA HIS A 268 14.16 -1.09 19.53
C HIS A 268 13.72 -0.22 20.69
#